data_ffab176d3370cfbef0c230152ac42b2f
#
_entry.id   ffab176d3370cfbef0c230152ac42b2f
#
_cell.length_a   1.000
_cell.length_b   1.000
_cell.length_c   1.000
_cell.angle_alpha   90.00
_cell.angle_beta   90.00
_cell.angle_gamma   90.00
#
_symmetry.space_group_name_H-M   'P 1'
#
loop_
_entity.id
_entity.type
_entity.pdbx_description
1 polymer ?
#
loop_
_entity_poly.entity_id
_entity_poly.type
_entity_poly.pdbx_seq_one_letter_code
_entity_poly.pdbx_strand_id
1 'polypeptide(L)'
;IVLDWNRSTPALLSTLAHELIHVHQRVTGKLQWRVWKSDKQLHARWDGQEIGLVDAIDYRERPWEIEAYAKQDDLYQLVRHINSDLYYEHEVRLQNALKRA
;
A
#
# COMPACT_ATOMS: atom_id res chain seq x y z
N ILE A 1 -3.73 -2.87 8.12
CA ILE A 1 -3.21 -1.53 7.78
C ILE A 1 -3.26 -0.66 9.02
N VAL A 2 -2.12 -0.13 9.40
CA VAL A 2 -2.03 0.78 10.55
C VAL A 2 -1.65 2.17 10.03
N LEU A 3 -2.52 3.15 10.27
CA LEU A 3 -2.29 4.54 9.89
C LEU A 3 -2.15 5.41 11.13
N ASP A 4 -1.18 6.31 11.11
CA ASP A 4 -1.00 7.31 12.16
C ASP A 4 -1.70 8.60 11.75
N TRP A 5 -2.84 8.87 12.35
CA TRP A 5 -3.67 10.03 12.04
C TRP A 5 -3.04 11.38 12.46
N ASN A 6 -1.94 11.34 13.22
CA ASN A 6 -1.19 12.54 13.59
C ASN A 6 -0.19 12.97 12.52
N ARG A 7 0.03 12.14 11.49
CA ARG A 7 0.93 12.46 10.39
C ARG A 7 0.26 13.40 9.40
N SER A 8 1.07 14.10 8.61
CA SER A 8 0.54 14.97 7.55
C SER A 8 -0.23 14.14 6.50
N THR A 9 -1.19 14.76 5.81
CA THR A 9 -1.96 14.11 4.75
C THR A 9 -1.06 13.46 3.68
N PRO A 10 -0.02 14.13 3.14
CA PRO A 10 0.89 13.47 2.19
C PRO A 10 1.59 12.24 2.76
N ALA A 11 2.02 12.29 4.03
CA ALA A 11 2.65 11.14 4.67
C ALA A 11 1.66 9.98 4.85
N LEU A 12 0.42 10.27 5.21
CA LEU A 12 -0.64 9.26 5.32
C LEU A 12 -0.94 8.62 3.96
N LEU A 13 -1.05 9.41 2.91
CA LEU A 13 -1.31 8.90 1.56
C LEU A 13 -0.17 8.04 1.05
N SER A 14 1.08 8.43 1.32
CA SER A 14 2.25 7.63 0.96
C SER A 14 2.27 6.29 1.69
N THR A 15 1.97 6.29 2.99
CA THR A 15 1.86 5.08 3.80
C THR A 15 0.73 4.18 3.28
N LEU A 16 -0.42 4.77 2.99
CA LEU A 16 -1.55 4.03 2.43
C LEU A 16 -1.20 3.40 1.09
N ALA A 17 -0.52 4.14 0.20
CA ALA A 17 -0.07 3.62 -1.08
C ALA A 17 0.85 2.41 -0.91
N HIS A 18 1.81 2.49 0.01
CA HIS A 18 2.72 1.39 0.34
C HIS A 18 1.95 0.15 0.82
N GLU A 19 1.02 0.33 1.74
CA GLU A 19 0.22 -0.78 2.29
C GLU A 19 -0.71 -1.40 1.24
N LEU A 20 -1.28 -0.59 0.34
CA LEU A 20 -2.12 -1.09 -0.75
C LEU A 20 -1.34 -1.98 -1.72
N ILE A 21 -0.07 -1.66 -1.96
CA ILE A 21 0.80 -2.52 -2.77
C ILE A 21 0.97 -3.89 -2.10
N HIS A 22 1.18 -3.93 -0.79
CA HIS A 22 1.26 -5.18 -0.04
C HIS A 22 -0.04 -5.99 -0.11
N VAL A 23 -1.19 -5.33 0.00
CA VAL A 23 -2.49 -6.00 -0.17
C VAL A 23 -2.58 -6.64 -1.56
N HIS A 24 -2.21 -5.92 -2.60
CA HIS A 24 -2.20 -6.43 -3.97
C HIS A 24 -1.28 -7.63 -4.12
N GLN A 25 -0.08 -7.57 -3.56
CA GLN A 25 0.88 -8.69 -3.58
C GLN A 25 0.29 -9.96 -2.96
N ARG A 26 -0.43 -9.83 -1.85
CA ARG A 26 -1.03 -10.97 -1.16
C ARG A 26 -2.28 -11.48 -1.87
N VAL A 27 -3.14 -10.60 -2.33
CA VAL A 27 -4.39 -10.98 -3.03
C VAL A 27 -4.09 -11.69 -4.34
N THR A 28 -3.07 -11.25 -5.08
CA THR A 28 -2.68 -11.88 -6.34
C THR A 28 -1.84 -13.15 -6.16
N GLY A 29 -1.43 -13.45 -4.94
CA GLY A 29 -0.59 -14.62 -4.65
C GLY A 29 0.89 -14.42 -4.97
N LYS A 30 1.28 -13.20 -5.34
CA LYS A 30 2.69 -12.90 -5.61
C LYS A 30 3.53 -13.03 -4.34
N LEU A 31 3.00 -12.58 -3.21
CA LEU A 31 3.58 -12.79 -1.89
C LEU A 31 2.73 -13.79 -1.13
N GLN A 32 3.31 -14.89 -0.72
CA GLN A 32 2.68 -15.90 0.12
C GLN A 32 3.49 -16.10 1.39
N TRP A 33 2.80 -16.08 2.52
CA TRP A 33 3.39 -16.37 3.81
C TRP A 33 2.83 -17.67 4.36
N ARG A 34 3.70 -18.50 4.93
CA ARG A 34 3.31 -19.75 5.54
C ARG A 34 4.17 -20.03 6.77
N VAL A 35 3.52 -20.42 7.86
CA VAL A 35 4.21 -20.94 9.04
C VAL A 35 4.44 -22.43 8.84
N TRP A 36 5.70 -22.85 8.81
CA TRP A 36 6.03 -24.26 8.64
C TRP A 36 5.87 -25.00 9.98
N LYS A 37 5.32 -26.21 9.90
CA LYS A 37 5.13 -27.06 11.10
C LYS A 37 6.46 -27.54 11.68
N SER A 38 7.48 -27.68 10.83
CA SER A 38 8.79 -28.21 11.22
C SER A 38 9.57 -27.29 12.15
N ASP A 39 9.53 -25.97 11.91
CA ASP A 39 10.29 -24.99 12.69
C ASP A 39 9.41 -23.93 13.35
N LYS A 40 8.10 -23.93 13.08
CA LYS A 40 7.11 -22.97 13.59
C LYS A 40 7.46 -21.52 13.28
N GLN A 41 8.18 -21.28 12.17
CA GLN A 41 8.60 -19.97 11.75
C GLN A 41 7.92 -19.56 10.44
N LEU A 42 7.86 -18.26 10.21
CA LEU A 42 7.24 -17.69 9.02
C LEU A 42 8.19 -17.76 7.83
N HIS A 43 7.73 -18.43 6.79
CA HIS A 43 8.43 -18.56 5.50
C HIS A 43 7.68 -17.78 4.43
N ALA A 44 8.40 -17.22 3.47
CA ALA A 44 7.85 -16.47 2.38
C ALA A 44 8.10 -17.14 1.04
N ARG A 45 7.11 -17.03 0.15
CA ARG A 45 7.24 -17.35 -1.27
C ARG A 45 6.97 -16.07 -2.05
N TRP A 46 7.85 -15.75 -2.97
CA TRP A 46 7.74 -14.57 -3.80
C TRP A 46 7.78 -14.95 -5.27
N ASP A 47 6.72 -14.55 -6.00
CA ASP A 47 6.58 -14.80 -7.43
C ASP A 47 6.80 -16.29 -7.79
N GLY A 48 6.25 -17.17 -6.95
CA GLY A 48 6.35 -18.62 -7.12
C GLY A 48 7.64 -19.26 -6.61
N GLN A 49 8.59 -18.46 -6.11
CA GLN A 49 9.88 -18.96 -5.62
C GLN A 49 9.93 -18.95 -4.08
N GLU A 50 10.44 -20.03 -3.53
CA GLU A 50 10.68 -20.14 -2.08
C GLU A 50 11.84 -19.23 -1.68
N ILE A 51 11.55 -18.24 -0.83
CA ILE A 51 12.57 -17.28 -0.36
C ILE A 51 13.19 -17.74 0.95
N GLY A 52 12.40 -18.41 1.80
CA GLY A 52 12.85 -18.92 3.09
C GLY A 52 12.29 -18.13 4.25
N LEU A 53 13.05 -18.11 5.37
CA LEU A 53 12.63 -17.44 6.58
C LEU A 53 12.55 -15.93 6.41
N VAL A 54 11.40 -15.33 6.72
CA VAL A 54 11.19 -13.88 6.63
C VAL A 54 12.18 -13.14 7.53
N ASP A 55 12.36 -13.61 8.77
CA ASP A 55 13.24 -12.95 9.74
C ASP A 55 14.73 -13.05 9.40
N ALA A 56 15.11 -13.97 8.52
CA ALA A 56 16.49 -14.11 8.05
C ALA A 56 16.84 -13.10 6.94
N ILE A 57 15.84 -12.41 6.38
CA ILE A 57 16.05 -11.46 5.30
C ILE A 57 15.97 -10.04 5.88
N ASP A 58 17.01 -9.23 5.65
CA ASP A 58 17.00 -7.82 6.02
C ASP A 58 15.78 -7.15 5.38
N TYR A 59 15.08 -6.31 6.14
CA TYR A 59 13.86 -5.65 5.71
C TYR A 59 14.02 -4.98 4.34
N ARG A 60 15.15 -4.31 4.11
CA ARG A 60 15.41 -3.59 2.85
C ARG A 60 15.70 -4.51 1.66
N GLU A 61 16.03 -5.77 1.92
CA GLU A 61 16.33 -6.75 0.90
C GLU A 61 15.14 -7.66 0.57
N ARG A 62 14.04 -7.54 1.30
CA ARG A 62 12.82 -8.30 1.05
C ARG A 62 12.20 -7.89 -0.28
N PRO A 63 11.99 -8.82 -1.23
CA PRO A 63 11.50 -8.45 -2.57
C PRO A 63 10.18 -7.70 -2.55
N TRP A 64 9.28 -8.04 -1.63
CA TRP A 64 8.00 -7.36 -1.51
C TRP A 64 8.13 -5.94 -1.00
N GLU A 65 9.13 -5.64 -0.20
CA GLU A 65 9.43 -4.27 0.23
C GLU A 65 10.10 -3.47 -0.88
N ILE A 66 11.03 -4.07 -1.61
CA ILE A 66 11.66 -3.43 -2.77
C ILE A 66 10.61 -3.01 -3.78
N GLU A 67 9.68 -3.91 -4.12
CA GLU A 67 8.60 -3.59 -5.05
C GLU A 67 7.67 -2.50 -4.49
N ALA A 68 7.32 -2.58 -3.20
CA ALA A 68 6.44 -1.59 -2.59
C ALA A 68 7.05 -0.19 -2.61
N TYR A 69 8.33 -0.06 -2.28
CA TYR A 69 9.01 1.24 -2.35
C TYR A 69 9.17 1.75 -3.77
N ALA A 70 9.41 0.86 -4.73
CA ALA A 70 9.53 1.25 -6.12
C ALA A 70 8.22 1.77 -6.72
N LYS A 71 7.09 1.22 -6.29
CA LYS A 71 5.76 1.54 -6.85
C LYS A 71 4.97 2.56 -6.03
N GLN A 72 5.38 2.84 -4.79
CA GLN A 72 4.56 3.69 -3.92
C GLN A 72 4.42 5.11 -4.43
N ASP A 73 5.44 5.67 -5.06
CA ASP A 73 5.39 7.03 -5.58
C ASP A 73 4.39 7.15 -6.73
N ASP A 74 4.37 6.19 -7.64
CA ASP A 74 3.41 6.17 -8.74
C ASP A 74 1.99 6.05 -8.23
N LEU A 75 1.76 5.14 -7.27
CA LEU A 75 0.45 4.97 -6.66
C LEU A 75 0.07 6.19 -5.83
N TYR A 76 1.00 6.79 -5.12
CA TYR A 76 0.78 8.02 -4.37
C TYR A 76 0.32 9.15 -5.30
N GLN A 77 0.98 9.34 -6.44
CA GLN A 77 0.61 10.37 -7.40
C GLN A 77 -0.79 10.11 -7.97
N LEU A 78 -1.12 8.86 -8.26
CA LEU A 78 -2.45 8.49 -8.73
C LEU A 78 -3.54 8.78 -7.68
N VAL A 79 -3.32 8.35 -6.43
CA VAL A 79 -4.27 8.58 -5.33
C VAL A 79 -4.44 10.07 -5.09
N ARG A 80 -3.37 10.84 -5.11
CA ARG A 80 -3.42 12.29 -4.95
C ARG A 80 -4.22 12.96 -6.07
N HIS A 81 -4.02 12.52 -7.30
CA HIS A 81 -4.75 13.04 -8.46
C HIS A 81 -6.26 12.75 -8.34
N ILE A 82 -6.63 11.53 -8.03
CA ILE A 82 -8.03 11.13 -7.83
C ILE A 82 -8.67 11.95 -6.69
N ASN A 83 -7.97 12.09 -5.57
CA ASN A 83 -8.46 12.85 -4.43
C ASN A 83 -8.67 14.33 -4.78
N SER A 84 -7.79 14.93 -5.56
CA SER A 84 -7.92 16.31 -6.03
C SER A 84 -9.13 16.48 -6.93
N ASP A 85 -9.36 15.54 -7.86
CA ASP A 85 -10.51 15.57 -8.76
C ASP A 85 -11.83 15.45 -7.98
N LEU A 86 -11.91 14.54 -7.02
CA LEU A 86 -13.09 14.38 -6.18
C LEU A 86 -13.36 15.62 -5.33
N TYR A 87 -12.32 16.23 -4.79
CA TYR A 87 -12.44 17.47 -4.03
C TYR A 87 -12.99 18.60 -4.93
N TYR A 88 -12.45 18.74 -6.13
CA TYR A 88 -12.89 19.76 -7.08
C TYR A 88 -14.36 19.57 -7.47
N GLU A 89 -14.79 18.36 -7.78
CA GLU A 89 -16.18 18.06 -8.10
C GLU A 89 -17.13 18.42 -6.96
N HIS A 90 -16.72 18.09 -5.72
CA HIS A 90 -17.51 18.41 -4.53
C HIS A 90 -17.68 19.92 -4.37
N GLU A 91 -16.61 20.70 -4.54
CA GLU A 91 -16.65 22.16 -4.46
C GLU A 91 -17.56 22.76 -5.51
N VAL A 92 -17.48 22.28 -6.75
CA VAL A 92 -18.35 22.74 -7.84
C VAL A 92 -19.82 22.47 -7.54
N ARG A 93 -20.15 21.27 -7.05
CA ARG A 93 -21.51 20.90 -6.68
C ARG A 93 -22.04 21.79 -5.54
N LEU A 94 -21.22 22.03 -4.54
CA LEU A 94 -21.58 22.86 -3.41
C LEU A 94 -21.88 24.30 -3.85
N GLN A 95 -21.02 24.90 -4.67
CA GLN A 95 -21.22 26.24 -5.18
C GLN A 95 -22.46 26.35 -6.05
N ASN A 96 -22.73 25.35 -6.88
CA ASN A 96 -23.94 25.33 -7.70
C ASN A 96 -25.21 25.24 -6.86
N ALA A 97 -25.19 24.45 -5.79
CA ALA A 97 -26.30 24.36 -4.85
C ALA A 97 -26.56 25.71 -4.14
N LEU A 98 -25.49 26.39 -3.73
CA LEU A 98 -25.60 27.71 -3.11
C LEU A 98 -26.15 28.78 -4.06
N LYS A 99 -25.81 28.73 -5.32
CA LYS A 99 -26.32 29.64 -6.35
C LYS A 99 -27.82 29.46 -6.62
N ARG A 100 -28.36 28.27 -6.38
CA ARG A 100 -29.77 27.95 -6.59
C ARG A 100 -30.65 28.36 -5.40
N ALA A 101 -30.03 28.59 -4.28
CA ALA A 101 -30.74 28.99 -3.04
C ALA A 101 -31.09 30.51 -3.03
#